data_e64a170cad89dc2152601773e11b91d2
#
_entry.id   e64a170cad89dc2152601773e11b91d2
#
_cell.length_a   1.000
_cell.length_b   1.000
_cell.length_c   1.000
_cell.angle_alpha   90.00
_cell.angle_beta   90.00
_cell.angle_gamma   90.00
#
_symmetry.space_group_name_H-M   'P 1'
#
loop_
_entity.id
_entity.type
_entity.pdbx_description
1 polymer ?
#
loop_
_entity_poly.entity_id
_entity_poly.type
_entity_poly.pdbx_seq_one_letter_code
_entity_poly.pdbx_strand_id
1 'polypeptide(L)'
;RVAAVGADGRLIWDKNDSVYNVNLTEKLLATVLSKLSNFIPEAGIWMNTQRPEWNDANNALVGYGVSMVTLYYTRRYQQYLLDLFSEVEFDQVEISTELVELLNSINSTFVDNRHLLEGKISDTDRRLILDRLGRAADSFRAGLYSHGFAGGRVAVETSQLIAFCQTSLEFIDHSIRANRRQDGLYHAYNLMTATEDGIEITYLYEMLEGQVAVLSSGYLSPEESLA
;
A
#
# COMPACT_ATOMS: atom_id res chain seq x y z
N ARG A 1 -4.83 -13.34 -28.16
CA ARG A 1 -4.11 -12.05 -28.35
C ARG A 1 -2.60 -12.24 -28.38
N VAL A 2 -1.97 -12.92 -27.41
CA VAL A 2 -0.51 -13.14 -27.36
C VAL A 2 0.00 -13.80 -28.66
N ALA A 3 -0.72 -14.74 -29.21
CA ALA A 3 -0.36 -15.41 -30.47
C ALA A 3 -0.38 -14.46 -31.69
N ALA A 4 -1.20 -13.40 -31.63
CA ALA A 4 -1.36 -12.44 -32.73
C ALA A 4 -0.41 -11.23 -32.61
N VAL A 5 -0.18 -10.73 -31.39
CA VAL A 5 0.55 -9.46 -31.16
C VAL A 5 1.72 -9.60 -30.19
N GLY A 6 2.14 -10.82 -29.85
CA GLY A 6 3.26 -11.07 -28.95
C GLY A 6 2.97 -10.68 -27.50
N ALA A 7 3.99 -10.18 -26.79
CA ALA A 7 3.91 -9.86 -25.35
C ALA A 7 2.81 -8.86 -25.00
N ASP A 8 2.48 -7.93 -25.89
CA ASP A 8 1.43 -6.92 -25.69
C ASP A 8 0.04 -7.53 -25.53
N GLY A 9 -0.18 -8.75 -26.00
CA GLY A 9 -1.41 -9.50 -25.77
C GLY A 9 -1.70 -9.83 -24.31
N ARG A 10 -0.73 -9.64 -23.40
CA ARG A 10 -0.89 -9.77 -21.94
C ARG A 10 -1.31 -8.49 -21.25
N LEU A 11 -1.25 -7.34 -21.94
CA LEU A 11 -1.66 -6.05 -21.43
C LEU A 11 -3.19 -5.94 -21.40
N ILE A 12 -3.69 -4.96 -20.67
CA ILE A 12 -5.12 -4.65 -20.68
C ILE A 12 -5.43 -3.89 -21.96
N TRP A 13 -6.51 -4.27 -22.61
CA TRP A 13 -6.96 -3.71 -23.88
C TRP A 13 -8.28 -2.96 -23.71
N ASP A 14 -8.42 -1.87 -24.46
CA ASP A 14 -9.63 -1.09 -24.50
C ASP A 14 -10.68 -1.70 -25.47
N LYS A 15 -11.84 -1.05 -25.56
CA LYS A 15 -12.93 -1.46 -26.45
C LYS A 15 -12.62 -1.29 -27.95
N ASN A 16 -11.57 -0.54 -28.28
CA ASN A 16 -11.14 -0.27 -29.65
C ASN A 16 -10.04 -1.25 -30.11
N ASP A 17 -9.82 -2.30 -29.37
CA ASP A 17 -8.79 -3.33 -29.61
C ASP A 17 -7.36 -2.76 -29.62
N SER A 18 -7.13 -1.76 -28.74
CA SER A 18 -5.85 -1.12 -28.49
C SER A 18 -5.42 -1.31 -27.04
N VAL A 19 -4.11 -1.25 -26.78
CA VAL A 19 -3.59 -1.29 -25.39
C VAL A 19 -4.13 -0.08 -24.62
N TYR A 20 -4.70 -0.33 -23.44
CA TYR A 20 -5.23 0.72 -22.59
C TYR A 20 -4.10 1.55 -22.00
N ASN A 21 -4.01 2.81 -22.42
CA ASN A 21 -2.98 3.74 -21.99
C ASN A 21 -3.49 4.67 -20.91
N VAL A 22 -2.66 4.90 -19.90
CA VAL A 22 -2.94 5.80 -18.77
C VAL A 22 -1.80 6.81 -18.62
N ASN A 23 -2.07 7.91 -17.91
CA ASN A 23 -1.02 8.91 -17.59
C ASN A 23 -0.09 8.41 -16.48
N LEU A 24 0.97 9.16 -16.22
CA LEU A 24 1.97 8.79 -15.21
C LEU A 24 1.38 8.78 -13.79
N THR A 25 0.55 9.77 -13.46
CA THR A 25 -0.10 9.85 -12.14
C THR A 25 -0.90 8.58 -11.84
N GLU A 26 -1.67 8.11 -12.81
CA GLU A 26 -2.46 6.88 -12.67
C GLU A 26 -1.58 5.65 -12.44
N LYS A 27 -0.45 5.54 -13.15
CA LYS A 27 0.53 4.44 -12.93
C LYS A 27 1.15 4.47 -11.53
N LEU A 28 1.52 5.66 -11.07
CA LEU A 28 2.09 5.85 -9.74
C LEU A 28 1.07 5.50 -8.65
N LEU A 29 -0.17 5.99 -8.78
CA LEU A 29 -1.26 5.68 -7.84
C LEU A 29 -1.60 4.20 -7.82
N ALA A 30 -1.74 3.53 -8.96
CA ALA A 30 -2.03 2.10 -9.03
C ALA A 30 -1.01 1.26 -8.26
N THR A 31 0.27 1.64 -8.32
CA THR A 31 1.34 0.97 -7.59
C THR A 31 1.16 1.08 -6.08
N VAL A 32 0.93 2.26 -5.54
CA VAL A 32 0.79 2.45 -4.10
C VAL A 32 -0.54 1.92 -3.58
N LEU A 33 -1.64 2.09 -4.30
CA LEU A 33 -2.95 1.57 -3.92
C LEU A 33 -2.94 0.04 -3.81
N SER A 34 -2.22 -0.65 -4.72
CA SER A 34 -2.06 -2.10 -4.64
C SER A 34 -1.28 -2.57 -3.41
N LYS A 35 -0.35 -1.77 -2.88
CA LYS A 35 0.36 -2.06 -1.63
C LYS A 35 -0.50 -1.75 -0.41
N LEU A 36 -1.11 -0.57 -0.37
CA LEU A 36 -1.99 -0.15 0.74
C LEU A 36 -3.22 -1.05 0.90
N SER A 37 -3.67 -1.71 -0.16
CA SER A 37 -4.74 -2.73 -0.09
C SER A 37 -4.42 -3.91 0.83
N ASN A 38 -3.15 -4.13 1.14
CA ASN A 38 -2.66 -5.20 2.02
C ASN A 38 -2.06 -4.63 3.31
N PHE A 39 -2.37 -3.39 3.64
CA PHE A 39 -1.85 -2.74 4.85
C PHE A 39 -2.56 -3.28 6.09
N ILE A 40 -1.77 -3.65 7.09
CA ILE A 40 -2.23 -4.01 8.43
C ILE A 40 -1.63 -3.00 9.41
N PRO A 41 -2.45 -2.20 10.10
CA PRO A 41 -1.97 -1.24 11.08
C PRO A 41 -1.06 -1.87 12.13
N GLU A 42 0.01 -1.18 12.49
CA GLU A 42 1.05 -1.62 13.45
C GLU A 42 1.81 -2.90 13.04
N ALA A 43 1.54 -3.47 11.87
CA ALA A 43 2.17 -4.72 11.44
C ALA A 43 2.95 -4.61 10.11
N GLY A 44 2.49 -3.79 9.15
CA GLY A 44 3.15 -3.62 7.86
C GLY A 44 2.28 -3.96 6.66
N ILE A 45 2.89 -4.42 5.57
CA ILE A 45 2.18 -4.87 4.36
C ILE A 45 2.11 -6.40 4.37
N TRP A 46 0.91 -6.95 4.36
CA TRP A 46 0.69 -8.39 4.27
C TRP A 46 1.25 -8.94 2.96
N MET A 47 2.10 -9.95 3.07
CA MET A 47 2.79 -10.56 1.93
C MET A 47 1.91 -11.54 1.16
N ASN A 48 0.62 -11.47 1.25
CA ASN A 48 -0.43 -12.24 0.59
C ASN A 48 0.06 -12.99 -0.69
N THR A 49 0.98 -13.91 -0.52
CA THR A 49 1.59 -14.71 -1.57
C THR A 49 1.50 -16.18 -1.23
N GLN A 50 1.27 -17.00 -2.24
CA GLN A 50 1.23 -18.47 -2.11
C GLN A 50 2.55 -19.13 -2.55
N ARG A 51 3.50 -18.33 -3.03
CA ARG A 51 4.79 -18.83 -3.51
C ARG A 51 5.92 -18.08 -2.86
N PRO A 52 6.98 -18.79 -2.47
CA PRO A 52 8.21 -18.13 -2.08
C PRO A 52 8.73 -17.30 -3.26
N GLU A 53 9.10 -16.08 -2.96
CA GLU A 53 9.71 -15.20 -3.94
C GLU A 53 11.22 -15.48 -4.02
N TRP A 54 12.05 -14.47 -3.96
CA TRP A 54 13.48 -14.57 -4.23
C TRP A 54 14.39 -14.68 -3.00
N ASN A 55 13.83 -14.64 -1.78
CA ASN A 55 14.65 -14.74 -0.56
C ASN A 55 14.08 -15.74 0.46
N ASP A 56 14.92 -16.20 1.39
CA ASP A 56 14.57 -17.21 2.37
C ASP A 56 13.52 -16.73 3.39
N ALA A 57 13.46 -15.41 3.68
CA ALA A 57 12.45 -14.84 4.55
C ALA A 57 11.04 -15.05 3.97
N ASN A 58 10.87 -14.90 2.64
CA ASN A 58 9.61 -15.16 1.97
C ASN A 58 9.17 -16.63 2.06
N ASN A 59 10.10 -17.58 2.05
CA ASN A 59 9.80 -18.99 2.22
C ASN A 59 9.15 -19.29 3.58
N ALA A 60 9.64 -18.65 4.64
CA ALA A 60 9.15 -18.81 6.01
C ALA A 60 7.85 -18.04 6.28
N LEU A 61 7.50 -17.08 5.43
CA LEU A 61 6.44 -16.08 5.67
C LEU A 61 5.24 -16.21 4.72
N VAL A 62 5.22 -17.26 3.88
CA VAL A 62 4.14 -17.48 2.90
C VAL A 62 2.78 -17.52 3.58
N GLY A 63 1.89 -16.63 3.19
CA GLY A 63 0.49 -16.59 3.60
C GLY A 63 0.20 -15.86 4.91
N TYR A 64 1.16 -15.75 5.84
CA TYR A 64 0.95 -15.10 7.15
C TYR A 64 2.01 -14.06 7.52
N GLY A 65 3.02 -13.89 6.67
CA GLY A 65 4.06 -12.87 6.85
C GLY A 65 3.58 -11.47 6.52
N VAL A 66 4.02 -10.51 7.32
CA VAL A 66 3.73 -9.09 7.17
C VAL A 66 5.04 -8.32 7.11
N SER A 67 5.26 -7.59 6.02
CA SER A 67 6.54 -6.94 5.73
C SER A 67 6.56 -5.49 6.19
N MET A 68 7.36 -5.20 7.21
CA MET A 68 7.73 -3.84 7.56
C MET A 68 8.71 -3.25 6.54
N VAL A 69 9.60 -4.07 5.96
CA VAL A 69 10.50 -3.64 4.88
C VAL A 69 9.72 -3.01 3.72
N THR A 70 8.65 -3.69 3.27
CA THR A 70 7.77 -3.13 2.23
C THR A 70 7.07 -1.85 2.70
N LEU A 71 6.68 -1.77 3.98
CA LEU A 71 6.06 -0.56 4.52
C LEU A 71 7.02 0.62 4.55
N TYR A 72 8.29 0.43 4.94
CA TYR A 72 9.31 1.47 4.93
C TYR A 72 9.52 2.04 3.52
N TYR A 73 9.62 1.19 2.50
CA TYR A 73 9.71 1.65 1.11
C TYR A 73 8.39 2.28 0.61
N THR A 74 7.23 1.81 1.09
CA THR A 74 5.95 2.45 0.78
C THR A 74 5.88 3.86 1.38
N ARG A 75 6.39 4.07 2.60
CA ARG A 75 6.53 5.40 3.20
C ARG A 75 7.33 6.35 2.31
N ARG A 76 8.53 5.90 1.91
CA ARG A 76 9.40 6.70 1.02
C ARG A 76 8.69 7.06 -0.27
N TYR A 77 7.96 6.11 -0.84
CA TYR A 77 7.20 6.32 -2.06
C TYR A 77 6.03 7.30 -1.87
N GLN A 78 5.29 7.18 -0.76
CA GLN A 78 4.21 8.11 -0.42
C GLN A 78 4.73 9.53 -0.17
N GLN A 79 5.86 9.68 0.50
CA GLN A 79 6.49 10.98 0.67
C GLN A 79 6.89 11.59 -0.68
N TYR A 80 7.50 10.79 -1.54
CA TYR A 80 7.81 11.23 -2.89
C TYR A 80 6.56 11.68 -3.68
N LEU A 81 5.44 10.96 -3.56
CA LEU A 81 4.19 11.38 -4.21
C LEU A 81 3.64 12.67 -3.61
N LEU A 82 3.72 12.83 -2.29
CA LEU A 82 3.29 14.06 -1.61
C LEU A 82 4.10 15.26 -2.11
N ASP A 83 5.42 15.12 -2.17
CA ASP A 83 6.32 16.16 -2.66
C ASP A 83 6.01 16.48 -4.14
N LEU A 84 5.91 15.44 -4.97
CA LEU A 84 5.58 15.59 -6.39
C LEU A 84 4.26 16.34 -6.61
N PHE A 85 3.17 15.93 -5.94
CA PHE A 85 1.87 16.58 -6.09
C PHE A 85 1.83 17.97 -5.49
N SER A 86 2.71 18.28 -4.54
CA SER A 86 2.83 19.64 -3.99
C SER A 86 3.58 20.61 -4.92
N GLU A 87 4.37 20.09 -5.84
CA GLU A 87 5.18 20.89 -6.79
C GLU A 87 4.56 21.03 -8.18
N VAL A 88 3.55 20.20 -8.54
CA VAL A 88 2.93 20.28 -9.87
C VAL A 88 2.06 21.52 -10.03
N GLU A 89 2.03 22.07 -11.24
CA GLU A 89 1.28 23.30 -11.56
C GLU A 89 -0.18 23.04 -12.00
N PHE A 90 -0.59 21.78 -12.16
CA PHE A 90 -1.96 21.47 -12.56
C PHE A 90 -2.88 21.29 -11.33
N ASP A 91 -4.09 21.82 -11.44
CA ASP A 91 -5.08 21.73 -10.34
C ASP A 91 -5.79 20.37 -10.31
N GLN A 92 -5.89 19.68 -11.44
CA GLN A 92 -6.59 18.40 -11.56
C GLN A 92 -5.95 17.49 -12.61
N VAL A 93 -6.18 16.18 -12.48
CA VAL A 93 -5.71 15.16 -13.42
C VAL A 93 -6.80 14.14 -13.72
N GLU A 94 -6.94 13.76 -14.98
CA GLU A 94 -7.89 12.75 -15.45
C GLU A 94 -7.40 11.35 -15.11
N ILE A 95 -8.16 10.59 -14.32
CA ILE A 95 -7.85 9.23 -13.88
C ILE A 95 -9.00 8.30 -14.26
N SER A 96 -8.70 7.04 -14.57
CA SER A 96 -9.72 6.02 -14.88
C SER A 96 -10.70 5.88 -13.70
N THR A 97 -12.00 5.83 -14.03
CA THR A 97 -13.10 5.77 -13.03
C THR A 97 -12.85 4.64 -12.02
N GLU A 98 -12.45 3.48 -12.48
CA GLU A 98 -12.20 2.30 -11.65
C GLU A 98 -11.07 2.53 -10.63
N LEU A 99 -10.01 3.24 -11.02
CA LEU A 99 -8.91 3.54 -10.11
C LEU A 99 -9.30 4.64 -9.11
N VAL A 100 -10.14 5.61 -9.50
CA VAL A 100 -10.68 6.63 -8.60
C VAL A 100 -11.59 5.98 -7.54
N GLU A 101 -12.39 4.99 -7.91
CA GLU A 101 -13.22 4.23 -6.96
C GLU A 101 -12.35 3.49 -5.93
N LEU A 102 -11.25 2.86 -6.37
CA LEU A 102 -10.28 2.23 -5.47
C LEU A 102 -9.60 3.26 -4.56
N LEU A 103 -9.13 4.37 -5.12
CA LEU A 103 -8.52 5.47 -4.36
C LEU A 103 -9.46 5.98 -3.26
N ASN A 104 -10.71 6.28 -3.62
CA ASN A 104 -11.71 6.78 -2.68
C ASN A 104 -12.04 5.76 -1.58
N SER A 105 -12.13 4.48 -1.92
CA SER A 105 -12.41 3.40 -0.95
C SER A 105 -11.27 3.20 0.05
N ILE A 106 -10.02 3.29 -0.40
CA ILE A 106 -8.83 3.22 0.47
C ILE A 106 -8.76 4.48 1.33
N ASN A 107 -8.92 5.66 0.74
CA ASN A 107 -8.87 6.93 1.46
C ASN A 107 -9.94 7.02 2.54
N SER A 108 -11.20 6.68 2.23
CA SER A 108 -12.28 6.69 3.23
C SER A 108 -12.00 5.69 4.36
N THR A 109 -11.39 4.54 4.07
CA THR A 109 -10.99 3.60 5.13
C THR A 109 -10.01 4.24 6.10
N PHE A 110 -9.02 4.99 5.62
CA PHE A 110 -8.09 5.69 6.50
C PHE A 110 -8.75 6.87 7.23
N VAL A 111 -9.49 7.72 6.54
CA VAL A 111 -10.15 8.89 7.13
C VAL A 111 -11.12 8.47 8.25
N ASP A 112 -11.97 7.48 8.03
CA ASP A 112 -12.95 6.99 9.00
C ASP A 112 -12.30 6.44 10.28
N ASN A 113 -11.08 5.90 10.17
CA ASN A 113 -10.36 5.23 11.25
C ASN A 113 -9.20 6.07 11.80
N ARG A 114 -9.05 7.34 11.41
CA ARG A 114 -7.96 8.22 11.85
C ARG A 114 -7.86 8.37 13.37
N HIS A 115 -9.00 8.31 14.07
CA HIS A 115 -9.08 8.37 15.54
C HIS A 115 -8.31 7.24 16.23
N LEU A 116 -8.08 6.10 15.56
CA LEU A 116 -7.32 4.97 16.10
C LEU A 116 -5.82 5.27 16.25
N LEU A 117 -5.32 6.31 15.58
CA LEU A 117 -3.90 6.71 15.65
C LEU A 117 -3.51 7.38 16.99
N GLU A 118 -4.50 7.67 17.85
CA GLU A 118 -4.26 8.25 19.18
C GLU A 118 -3.70 7.23 20.19
N GLY A 119 -3.76 5.93 19.88
CA GLY A 119 -3.32 4.87 20.78
C GLY A 119 -2.90 3.58 20.07
N LYS A 120 -2.80 2.50 20.83
CA LYS A 120 -2.57 1.17 20.28
C LYS A 120 -3.82 0.68 19.56
N ILE A 121 -3.67 0.21 18.34
CA ILE A 121 -4.79 -0.30 17.54
C ILE A 121 -5.12 -1.74 17.97
N SER A 122 -6.39 -2.05 18.20
CA SER A 122 -6.84 -3.36 18.61
C SER A 122 -6.78 -4.38 17.46
N ASP A 123 -6.76 -5.67 17.81
CA ASP A 123 -6.78 -6.76 16.82
C ASP A 123 -8.06 -6.74 15.98
N THR A 124 -9.19 -6.34 16.56
CA THR A 124 -10.48 -6.15 15.87
C THR A 124 -10.41 -5.00 14.87
N ASP A 125 -9.83 -3.86 15.26
CA ASP A 125 -9.70 -2.71 14.36
C ASP A 125 -8.71 -2.98 13.22
N ARG A 126 -7.60 -3.71 13.50
CA ARG A 126 -6.68 -4.18 12.43
C ARG A 126 -7.44 -5.00 11.39
N ARG A 127 -8.28 -5.94 11.84
CA ARG A 127 -9.09 -6.76 10.94
C ARG A 127 -10.08 -5.92 10.15
N LEU A 128 -10.80 -5.00 10.80
CA LEU A 128 -11.74 -4.11 10.15
C LEU A 128 -11.07 -3.32 9.02
N ILE A 129 -9.90 -2.74 9.28
CA ILE A 129 -9.16 -1.96 8.29
C ILE A 129 -8.69 -2.86 7.15
N LEU A 130 -8.04 -4.01 7.43
CA LEU A 130 -7.58 -4.92 6.39
C LEU A 130 -8.73 -5.44 5.52
N ASP A 131 -9.85 -5.81 6.13
CA ASP A 131 -11.04 -6.30 5.40
C ASP A 131 -11.61 -5.22 4.47
N ARG A 132 -11.68 -3.97 4.90
CA ARG A 132 -12.13 -2.85 4.06
C ARG A 132 -11.19 -2.61 2.89
N LEU A 133 -9.89 -2.53 3.15
CA LEU A 133 -8.86 -2.33 2.13
C LEU A 133 -8.82 -3.50 1.13
N GLY A 134 -8.88 -4.73 1.64
CA GLY A 134 -8.88 -5.94 0.83
C GLY A 134 -10.12 -6.05 -0.09
N ARG A 135 -11.31 -5.74 0.44
CA ARG A 135 -12.56 -5.73 -0.36
C ARG A 135 -12.52 -4.66 -1.45
N ALA A 136 -11.98 -3.47 -1.17
CA ALA A 136 -11.83 -2.44 -2.19
C ALA A 136 -10.96 -2.92 -3.36
N ALA A 137 -9.82 -3.53 -3.05
CA ALA A 137 -8.93 -4.08 -4.07
C ALA A 137 -9.50 -5.30 -4.79
N ASP A 138 -10.26 -6.15 -4.09
CA ASP A 138 -10.91 -7.31 -4.69
C ASP A 138 -11.99 -6.89 -5.69
N SER A 139 -12.82 -5.92 -5.32
CA SER A 139 -13.82 -5.33 -6.20
C SER A 139 -13.18 -4.71 -7.46
N PHE A 140 -12.09 -3.97 -7.28
CA PHE A 140 -11.33 -3.40 -8.40
C PHE A 140 -10.79 -4.48 -9.33
N ARG A 141 -10.12 -5.51 -8.78
CA ARG A 141 -9.57 -6.61 -9.60
C ARG A 141 -10.64 -7.42 -10.27
N ALA A 142 -11.71 -7.76 -9.57
CA ALA A 142 -12.83 -8.54 -10.12
C ALA A 142 -13.49 -7.80 -11.29
N GLY A 143 -13.75 -6.48 -11.14
CA GLY A 143 -14.26 -5.64 -12.21
C GLY A 143 -13.33 -5.61 -13.42
N LEU A 144 -12.05 -5.36 -13.17
CA LEU A 144 -11.04 -5.24 -14.22
C LEU A 144 -10.82 -6.55 -15.00
N TYR A 145 -10.78 -7.70 -14.30
CA TYR A 145 -10.60 -9.00 -14.97
C TYR A 145 -11.84 -9.48 -15.70
N SER A 146 -13.04 -9.10 -15.25
CA SER A 146 -14.30 -9.49 -15.88
C SER A 146 -14.67 -8.60 -17.07
N HIS A 147 -14.42 -7.31 -16.98
CA HIS A 147 -14.95 -6.32 -17.93
C HIS A 147 -13.88 -5.42 -18.57
N GLY A 148 -12.65 -5.41 -18.05
CA GLY A 148 -11.62 -4.43 -18.41
C GLY A 148 -11.96 -3.02 -17.90
N PHE A 149 -11.24 -2.03 -18.39
CA PHE A 149 -11.59 -0.63 -18.15
C PHE A 149 -12.79 -0.21 -19.01
N ALA A 150 -13.75 0.48 -18.40
CA ALA A 150 -14.92 1.01 -19.11
C ALA A 150 -14.56 2.19 -20.05
N GLY A 151 -13.38 2.80 -19.84
CA GLY A 151 -12.89 3.93 -20.60
C GLY A 151 -13.37 5.30 -20.06
N GLY A 152 -14.15 5.29 -18.98
CA GLY A 152 -14.52 6.51 -18.26
C GLY A 152 -13.31 7.12 -17.56
N ARG A 153 -13.27 8.45 -17.48
CA ARG A 153 -12.26 9.20 -16.72
C ARG A 153 -12.94 10.21 -15.82
N VAL A 154 -12.32 10.46 -14.68
CA VAL A 154 -12.78 11.41 -13.66
C VAL A 154 -11.65 12.36 -13.37
N ALA A 155 -11.95 13.66 -13.38
CA ALA A 155 -11.01 14.68 -12.93
C ALA A 155 -10.87 14.59 -11.39
N VAL A 156 -9.64 14.38 -10.93
CA VAL A 156 -9.28 14.34 -9.51
C VAL A 156 -8.46 15.57 -9.20
N GLU A 157 -8.88 16.32 -8.18
CA GLU A 157 -8.15 17.50 -7.73
C GLU A 157 -6.80 17.11 -7.13
N THR A 158 -5.75 17.88 -7.45
CA THR A 158 -4.40 17.66 -6.89
C THR A 158 -4.42 17.75 -5.35
N SER A 159 -5.24 18.62 -4.79
CA SER A 159 -5.47 18.73 -3.34
C SER A 159 -6.00 17.44 -2.71
N GLN A 160 -6.82 16.66 -3.41
CA GLN A 160 -7.31 15.35 -2.94
C GLN A 160 -6.18 14.32 -2.92
N LEU A 161 -5.29 14.34 -3.92
CA LEU A 161 -4.11 13.46 -3.96
C LEU A 161 -3.13 13.79 -2.82
N ILE A 162 -2.91 15.07 -2.55
CA ILE A 162 -2.09 15.54 -1.43
C ILE A 162 -2.70 15.07 -0.09
N ALA A 163 -3.99 15.29 0.11
CA ALA A 163 -4.69 14.87 1.33
C ALA A 163 -4.63 13.35 1.53
N PHE A 164 -4.79 12.56 0.48
CA PHE A 164 -4.63 11.11 0.51
C PHE A 164 -3.21 10.70 0.93
N CYS A 165 -2.17 11.32 0.36
CA CYS A 165 -0.78 11.03 0.72
C CYS A 165 -0.52 11.36 2.19
N GLN A 166 -0.99 12.51 2.69
CA GLN A 166 -0.86 12.91 4.08
C GLN A 166 -1.53 11.93 5.03
N THR A 167 -2.80 11.58 4.77
CA THR A 167 -3.55 10.66 5.63
C THR A 167 -2.94 9.27 5.66
N SER A 168 -2.51 8.73 4.51
CA SER A 168 -1.87 7.42 4.47
C SER A 168 -0.50 7.41 5.15
N LEU A 169 0.27 8.50 5.06
CA LEU A 169 1.54 8.66 5.79
C LEU A 169 1.34 8.63 7.31
N GLU A 170 0.26 9.22 7.85
CA GLU A 170 -0.05 9.15 9.27
C GLU A 170 -0.19 7.70 9.77
N PHE A 171 -0.91 6.85 9.03
CA PHE A 171 -1.05 5.42 9.35
C PHE A 171 0.25 4.65 9.22
N ILE A 172 1.04 4.95 8.19
CA ILE A 172 2.34 4.34 7.96
C ILE A 172 3.30 4.73 9.09
N ASP A 173 3.40 6.01 9.42
CA ASP A 173 4.30 6.53 10.46
C ASP A 173 3.91 6.02 11.86
N HIS A 174 2.60 5.92 12.15
CA HIS A 174 2.11 5.26 13.37
C HIS A 174 2.57 3.80 13.43
N SER A 175 2.46 3.06 12.34
CA SER A 175 2.87 1.66 12.29
C SER A 175 4.39 1.48 12.40
N ILE A 176 5.17 2.38 11.83
CA ILE A 176 6.64 2.40 11.99
C ILE A 176 7.01 2.61 13.46
N ARG A 177 6.37 3.57 14.13
CA ARG A 177 6.58 3.84 15.55
C ARG A 177 6.27 2.63 16.42
N ALA A 178 5.16 1.92 16.15
CA ALA A 178 4.76 0.71 16.86
C ALA A 178 5.75 -0.46 16.67
N ASN A 179 6.57 -0.42 15.63
CA ASN A 179 7.57 -1.45 15.30
C ASN A 179 8.99 -1.09 15.78
N ARG A 180 9.16 0.01 16.55
CA ARG A 180 10.41 0.32 17.21
C ARG A 180 10.58 -0.58 18.43
N ARG A 181 11.72 -1.24 18.52
CA ARG A 181 12.10 -2.17 19.59
C ARG A 181 12.68 -1.39 20.80
N GLN A 182 12.80 -2.08 21.93
CA GLN A 182 13.38 -1.51 23.14
C GLN A 182 14.87 -1.18 23.00
N ASP A 183 15.57 -1.89 22.12
CA ASP A 183 17.00 -1.65 21.80
C ASP A 183 17.21 -0.52 20.78
N GLY A 184 16.12 0.15 20.34
CA GLY A 184 16.16 1.24 19.37
C GLY A 184 16.10 0.79 17.91
N LEU A 185 16.28 -0.50 17.63
CA LEU A 185 16.14 -1.08 16.29
C LEU A 185 14.66 -1.21 15.87
N TYR A 186 14.44 -1.68 14.64
CA TYR A 186 13.11 -1.81 14.05
C TYR A 186 12.86 -3.23 13.54
N HIS A 187 11.62 -3.70 13.64
CA HIS A 187 11.23 -4.98 13.07
C HIS A 187 11.26 -4.93 11.54
N ALA A 188 11.75 -6.01 10.91
CA ALA A 188 11.75 -6.19 9.45
C ALA A 188 10.48 -6.88 8.95
N TYR A 189 10.07 -7.93 9.66
CA TYR A 189 8.89 -8.73 9.37
C TYR A 189 8.15 -9.11 10.65
N ASN A 190 6.84 -9.23 10.51
CA ASN A 190 5.94 -9.69 11.53
C ASN A 190 5.13 -10.90 11.01
N LEU A 191 4.49 -11.61 11.90
CA LEU A 191 3.52 -12.66 11.58
C LEU A 191 2.13 -12.22 12.00
N MET A 192 1.15 -12.54 11.19
CA MET A 192 -0.24 -12.35 11.56
C MET A 192 -0.94 -13.68 11.82
N THR A 193 -1.80 -13.72 12.80
CA THR A 193 -2.76 -14.79 13.05
C THR A 193 -4.16 -14.22 12.93
N ALA A 194 -4.91 -14.66 11.93
CA ALA A 194 -6.32 -14.28 11.77
C ALA A 194 -7.17 -15.16 12.70
N THR A 195 -7.93 -14.53 13.59
CA THR A 195 -8.90 -15.16 14.47
C THR A 195 -10.32 -14.76 14.08
N GLU A 196 -11.35 -15.32 14.73
CA GLU A 196 -12.74 -14.89 14.50
C GLU A 196 -12.93 -13.40 14.86
N ASP A 197 -12.21 -12.91 15.87
CA ASP A 197 -12.41 -11.59 16.46
C ASP A 197 -11.41 -10.54 15.94
N GLY A 198 -10.29 -10.94 15.31
CA GLY A 198 -9.28 -9.96 14.94
C GLY A 198 -8.07 -10.49 14.20
N ILE A 199 -7.02 -9.67 14.17
CA ILE A 199 -5.69 -10.00 13.65
C ILE A 199 -4.67 -9.77 14.75
N GLU A 200 -4.13 -10.85 15.30
CA GLU A 200 -3.03 -10.84 16.24
C GLU A 200 -1.70 -10.71 15.50
N ILE A 201 -0.75 -9.96 16.08
CA ILE A 201 0.58 -9.74 15.51
C ILE A 201 1.64 -10.30 16.46
N THR A 202 2.52 -11.10 15.88
CA THR A 202 3.73 -11.61 16.53
C THR A 202 4.97 -11.06 15.82
N TYR A 203 5.91 -10.56 16.60
CA TYR A 203 7.15 -9.98 16.06
C TYR A 203 8.22 -11.06 15.84
N LEU A 204 8.94 -10.95 14.75
CA LEU A 204 10.11 -11.79 14.49
C LEU A 204 11.39 -11.18 15.12
N TYR A 205 12.47 -11.97 15.11
CA TYR A 205 13.79 -11.54 15.55
C TYR A 205 14.36 -10.41 14.66
N GLU A 206 15.48 -9.85 15.10
CA GLU A 206 16.16 -8.76 14.40
C GLU A 206 16.69 -9.22 13.04
N MET A 207 16.56 -8.34 12.05
CA MET A 207 17.11 -8.54 10.72
C MET A 207 17.72 -7.23 10.21
N LEU A 208 18.88 -7.32 9.59
CA LEU A 208 19.62 -6.17 9.05
C LEU A 208 18.79 -5.40 8.02
N GLU A 209 18.04 -6.10 7.19
CA GLU A 209 17.22 -5.49 6.13
C GLU A 209 16.15 -4.53 6.66
N GLY A 210 15.64 -4.76 7.87
CA GLY A 210 14.73 -3.83 8.55
C GLY A 210 15.40 -2.51 8.87
N GLN A 211 16.65 -2.55 9.33
CA GLN A 211 17.41 -1.34 9.67
C GLN A 211 17.76 -0.54 8.40
N VAL A 212 18.22 -1.21 7.36
CA VAL A 212 18.49 -0.56 6.06
C VAL A 212 17.25 0.08 5.48
N ALA A 213 16.11 -0.60 5.56
CA ALA A 213 14.85 -0.12 5.02
C ALA A 213 14.29 1.08 5.79
N VAL A 214 14.33 1.06 7.12
CA VAL A 214 13.84 2.21 7.93
C VAL A 214 14.74 3.44 7.76
N LEU A 215 16.06 3.27 7.69
CA LEU A 215 16.99 4.37 7.35
C LEU A 215 16.65 4.97 5.98
N SER A 216 16.35 4.13 4.99
CA SER A 216 15.99 4.57 3.64
C SER A 216 14.61 5.21 3.54
N SER A 217 13.75 5.02 4.53
CA SER A 217 12.35 5.48 4.49
C SER A 217 12.18 7.00 4.61
N GLY A 218 13.20 7.70 5.15
CA GLY A 218 13.12 9.12 5.51
C GLY A 218 12.25 9.40 6.73
N TYR A 219 11.93 8.37 7.53
CA TYR A 219 11.16 8.50 8.77
C TYR A 219 12.02 9.01 9.93
N LEU A 220 13.25 8.51 10.05
CA LEU A 220 14.16 8.84 11.13
C LEU A 220 14.79 10.22 10.96
N SER A 221 14.97 10.94 12.06
CA SER A 221 15.82 12.13 12.07
C SER A 221 17.30 11.76 11.82
N PRO A 222 18.15 12.73 11.45
CA PRO A 222 19.59 12.48 11.34
C PRO A 222 20.20 11.94 12.62
N GLU A 223 19.77 12.44 13.79
CA GLU A 223 20.23 12.01 15.11
C GLU A 223 19.84 10.57 15.41
N GLU A 224 18.57 10.20 15.13
CA GLU A 224 18.08 8.84 15.31
C GLU A 224 18.76 7.86 14.35
N SER A 225 19.17 8.33 13.17
CA SER A 225 19.88 7.51 12.17
C SER A 225 21.33 7.21 12.56
N LEU A 226 21.91 7.99 13.47
CA LEU A 226 23.29 7.84 13.94
C LEU A 226 23.39 7.10 15.29
N ALA A 227 22.27 6.93 15.98
CA ALA A 227 22.22 6.30 17.30
C ALA A 227 22.18 4.78 17.17
#